data_c2f31b257892e432b924b25557df9a16
#
_entry.id   c2f31b257892e432b924b25557df9a16
#
_cell.length_a   1.000
_cell.length_b   1.000
_cell.length_c   1.000
_cell.angle_alpha   90.00
_cell.angle_beta   90.00
_cell.angle_gamma   90.00
#
_symmetry.space_group_name_H-M   'P 1'
#
loop_
_entity.id
_entity.type
_entity.pdbx_description
1 polymer ?
#
loop_
_entity_poly.entity_id
_entity_poly.type
_entity_poly.pdbx_seq_one_letter_code
_entity_poly.pdbx_strand_id
1 'polypeptide(L)'
;MVEAKDVRQPKLGKLKPRYQFALNPHADYRASRCPNCDPLTYPRKFALFIHVEPDYPLALGFTCCYCPQCELIIAHQDELEVQLTALFQERDLSIIGNDYLVLGTVELKVWKESLSRPKSIVEILEHAADFKEHVTIEYFPGGWYPKDFVPPIPPRRKTRRKKK
;
A
#
# COMPACT_ATOMS: atom_id res chain seq x y z
N MET A 1 33.16 7.98 -4.59
CA MET A 1 32.18 8.37 -4.32
C MET A 1 31.22 8.14 -5.18
N VAL A 2 30.34 7.78 -4.87
CA VAL A 2 29.51 7.42 -5.65
C VAL A 2 28.45 8.11 -5.61
N GLU A 3 28.10 8.53 -6.46
CA GLU A 3 27.09 9.14 -6.50
C GLU A 3 26.10 8.41 -6.85
N ALA A 4 25.20 8.51 -6.16
CA ALA A 4 24.01 8.10 -6.47
C ALA A 4 23.70 8.39 -7.83
N LYS A 5 24.08 7.69 -8.60
CA LYS A 5 23.71 7.83 -9.71
C LYS A 5 22.47 7.74 -9.96
N ASP A 6 22.08 8.38 -10.31
CA ASP A 6 21.09 8.36 -11.21
C ASP A 6 20.90 7.03 -11.77
N VAL A 7 20.74 6.13 -10.90
CA VAL A 7 20.25 4.90 -11.35
C VAL A 7 18.84 5.20 -11.77
N ARG A 8 18.66 5.52 -12.99
CA ARG A 8 17.34 5.60 -13.55
C ARG A 8 16.75 4.25 -13.40
N GLN A 9 15.92 4.09 -12.41
CA GLN A 9 15.13 2.90 -12.32
C GLN A 9 14.35 2.80 -13.63
N PRO A 10 14.31 1.65 -14.28
CA PRO A 10 13.56 1.49 -15.49
C PRO A 10 12.11 1.86 -15.18
N LYS A 11 11.55 2.75 -15.96
CA LYS A 11 10.16 3.13 -15.77
C LYS A 11 9.28 1.94 -16.03
N LEU A 12 8.36 1.70 -15.13
CA LEU A 12 7.38 0.64 -15.30
C LEU A 12 6.56 0.87 -16.56
N GLY A 13 6.07 2.05 -16.76
CA GLY A 13 5.22 2.41 -17.89
C GLY A 13 5.48 3.81 -18.40
N LYS A 14 4.62 4.29 -19.27
CA LYS A 14 4.81 5.58 -19.93
C LYS A 14 4.40 6.79 -19.12
N LEU A 15 3.57 6.60 -18.08
CA LEU A 15 3.12 7.72 -17.26
C LEU A 15 4.22 8.14 -16.29
N LYS A 16 4.18 9.41 -15.88
CA LYS A 16 5.12 9.93 -14.91
C LYS A 16 4.90 9.25 -13.56
N PRO A 17 5.96 9.01 -12.77
CA PRO A 17 5.80 8.46 -11.44
C PRO A 17 4.80 9.25 -10.61
N ARG A 18 3.96 8.55 -9.89
CA ARG A 18 2.93 9.15 -9.07
C ARG A 18 2.70 8.31 -7.82
N TYR A 19 2.32 8.94 -6.75
CA TYR A 19 2.04 8.35 -5.44
C TYR A 19 3.28 7.79 -4.74
N GLN A 20 3.25 7.86 -3.44
CA GLN A 20 4.12 7.09 -2.58
C GLN A 20 3.37 5.82 -2.21
N PHE A 21 4.07 4.74 -1.96
CA PHE A 21 3.44 3.46 -1.64
C PHE A 21 4.08 2.84 -0.40
N ALA A 22 3.24 2.30 0.48
CA ALA A 22 3.68 1.52 1.62
C ALA A 22 2.91 0.22 1.67
N LEU A 23 3.63 -0.89 1.75
CA LEU A 23 3.02 -2.18 2.01
C LEU A 23 3.10 -2.41 3.52
N ASN A 24 1.96 -2.41 4.20
CA ASN A 24 1.92 -2.56 5.63
C ASN A 24 1.94 -4.03 6.03
N PRO A 25 3.05 -4.53 6.59
CA PRO A 25 3.15 -5.94 7.00
C PRO A 25 2.56 -6.20 8.38
N HIS A 26 2.14 -5.15 9.09
CA HIS A 26 1.69 -5.26 10.47
C HIS A 26 0.18 -5.48 10.53
N ALA A 27 -0.25 -6.72 10.72
CA ALA A 27 -1.68 -7.07 10.70
C ALA A 27 -2.50 -6.33 11.77
N ASP A 28 -1.85 -6.00 12.90
CA ASP A 28 -2.54 -5.31 14.00
C ASP A 28 -2.64 -3.80 13.81
N TYR A 29 -1.96 -3.25 12.81
CA TYR A 29 -1.98 -1.81 12.54
C TYR A 29 -2.74 -1.56 11.25
N ARG A 30 -3.81 -0.80 11.31
CA ARG A 30 -4.69 -0.58 10.15
C ARG A 30 -4.51 0.76 9.44
N ALA A 31 -3.47 1.50 9.80
CA ALA A 31 -3.10 2.74 9.11
C ALA A 31 -4.27 3.73 8.95
N SER A 32 -5.08 3.89 10.00
CA SER A 32 -6.20 4.82 9.98
C SER A 32 -5.76 6.29 9.92
N ARG A 33 -4.51 6.56 10.27
CA ARG A 33 -3.88 7.86 10.10
C ARG A 33 -2.63 7.74 9.27
N CYS A 34 -2.31 8.78 8.52
CA CYS A 34 -1.11 8.78 7.68
C CYS A 34 0.15 8.78 8.57
N PRO A 35 1.06 7.83 8.40
CA PRO A 35 2.29 7.81 9.19
C PRO A 35 3.24 8.97 8.91
N ASN A 36 3.07 9.65 7.77
CA ASN A 36 3.95 10.77 7.40
C ASN A 36 3.43 12.12 7.87
N CYS A 37 2.13 12.37 7.73
CA CYS A 37 1.57 13.71 7.99
C CYS A 37 0.38 13.71 8.95
N ASP A 38 -0.02 12.56 9.47
CA ASP A 38 -1.02 12.39 10.54
C ASP A 38 -2.52 12.51 10.20
N PRO A 39 -3.00 13.13 9.13
CA PRO A 39 -4.43 13.17 8.86
C PRO A 39 -5.05 11.78 8.72
N LEU A 40 -6.36 11.70 8.91
CA LEU A 40 -7.06 10.44 8.70
C LEU A 40 -6.94 10.01 7.25
N THR A 41 -6.66 8.74 7.06
CA THR A 41 -6.69 8.14 5.73
C THR A 41 -8.12 7.72 5.40
N TYR A 42 -8.40 7.51 4.13
CA TYR A 42 -9.68 6.97 3.73
C TYR A 42 -9.51 5.86 2.69
N PRO A 43 -10.48 4.95 2.59
CA PRO A 43 -10.39 3.86 1.64
C PRO A 43 -10.54 4.38 0.21
N ARG A 44 -9.68 3.95 -0.67
CA ARG A 44 -9.75 4.27 -2.09
C ARG A 44 -9.23 3.08 -2.90
N LYS A 45 -9.92 2.77 -3.99
CA LYS A 45 -9.51 1.68 -4.85
C LYS A 45 -8.48 2.14 -5.87
N PHE A 46 -7.41 1.37 -5.99
CA PHE A 46 -6.39 1.58 -6.99
C PHE A 46 -6.19 0.31 -7.78
N ALA A 47 -5.77 0.43 -9.02
CA ALA A 47 -5.31 -0.72 -9.79
C ALA A 47 -3.80 -0.80 -9.58
N LEU A 48 -3.36 -1.76 -8.79
CA LEU A 48 -1.95 -1.93 -8.47
C LEU A 48 -1.28 -2.82 -9.51
N PHE A 49 -0.11 -2.39 -9.98
CA PHE A 49 0.69 -3.21 -10.87
C PHE A 49 1.67 -4.02 -10.03
N ILE A 50 1.53 -5.34 -10.07
CA ILE A 50 2.28 -6.25 -9.22
C ILE A 50 3.02 -7.25 -10.10
N HIS A 51 4.28 -7.49 -9.75
CA HIS A 51 5.07 -8.54 -10.39
C HIS A 51 5.31 -9.66 -9.38
N VAL A 52 4.84 -10.85 -9.70
CA VAL A 52 5.05 -12.03 -8.85
C VAL A 52 6.10 -12.92 -9.51
N GLU A 53 7.05 -13.38 -8.71
CA GLU A 53 8.12 -14.23 -9.23
C GLU A 53 7.59 -15.55 -9.79
N PRO A 54 8.19 -16.12 -10.82
CA PRO A 54 9.42 -15.65 -11.51
C PRO A 54 9.17 -14.59 -12.57
N ASP A 55 8.00 -14.56 -13.21
CA ASP A 55 7.72 -13.60 -14.26
C ASP A 55 6.21 -13.53 -14.50
N TYR A 56 5.48 -13.05 -13.53
CA TYR A 56 4.02 -12.99 -13.60
C TYR A 56 3.52 -11.58 -13.28
N PRO A 57 3.52 -10.67 -14.28
CA PRO A 57 3.00 -9.33 -14.06
C PRO A 57 1.47 -9.34 -14.10
N LEU A 58 0.85 -8.54 -13.25
CA LEU A 58 -0.60 -8.39 -13.22
C LEU A 58 -1.02 -7.03 -12.71
N ALA A 59 -2.23 -6.62 -13.04
CA ALA A 59 -2.86 -5.45 -12.47
C ALA A 59 -4.04 -5.91 -11.62
N LEU A 60 -4.06 -5.50 -10.35
CA LEU A 60 -5.08 -5.91 -9.41
C LEU A 60 -5.79 -4.70 -8.82
N GLY A 61 -7.10 -4.67 -8.96
CA GLY A 61 -7.91 -3.67 -8.27
C GLY A 61 -8.01 -3.98 -6.79
N PHE A 62 -7.56 -3.05 -5.95
CA PHE A 62 -7.45 -3.29 -4.53
C PHE A 62 -7.77 -2.02 -3.76
N THR A 63 -8.58 -2.15 -2.70
CA THR A 63 -8.90 -1.00 -1.86
C THR A 63 -7.81 -0.79 -0.83
N CYS A 64 -7.21 0.40 -0.88
CA CYS A 64 -6.10 0.78 -0.01
C CYS A 64 -6.53 1.91 0.93
N CYS A 65 -5.74 2.16 1.95
CA CYS A 65 -5.87 3.38 2.73
C CYS A 65 -5.09 4.48 2.02
N TYR A 66 -5.69 5.64 1.83
CA TYR A 66 -5.07 6.71 1.05
C TYR A 66 -5.01 8.02 1.83
N CYS A 67 -3.85 8.66 1.81
CA CYS A 67 -3.67 10.01 2.32
C CYS A 67 -3.55 10.98 1.13
N PRO A 68 -4.54 11.84 0.89
CA PRO A 68 -4.47 12.76 -0.25
C PRO A 68 -3.42 13.84 -0.08
N GLN A 69 -3.07 14.18 1.14
CA GLN A 69 -2.10 15.23 1.40
C GLN A 69 -0.69 14.81 1.00
N CYS A 70 -0.30 13.58 1.33
CA CYS A 70 1.00 13.03 0.95
C CYS A 70 0.96 12.29 -0.37
N GLU A 71 -0.21 12.02 -0.89
CA GLU A 71 -0.42 11.08 -1.98
C GLU A 71 0.16 9.70 -1.66
N LEU A 72 -0.04 9.26 -0.41
CA LEU A 72 0.46 7.97 0.06
C LEU A 72 -0.63 6.90 -0.02
N ILE A 73 -0.32 5.82 -0.73
CA ILE A 73 -1.17 4.64 -0.82
C ILE A 73 -0.63 3.61 0.15
N ILE A 74 -1.47 3.14 1.07
CA ILE A 74 -1.08 2.10 2.02
C ILE A 74 -1.92 0.87 1.75
N ALA A 75 -1.26 -0.23 1.38
CA ALA A 75 -1.92 -1.52 1.19
C ALA A 75 -1.58 -2.42 2.38
N HIS A 76 -2.60 -3.08 2.93
CA HIS A 76 -2.37 -4.05 4.01
C HIS A 76 -1.93 -5.37 3.39
N GLN A 77 -0.75 -5.82 3.76
CA GLN A 77 -0.13 -7.01 3.18
C GLN A 77 -0.98 -8.27 3.37
N ASP A 78 -1.55 -8.46 4.55
CA ASP A 78 -2.40 -9.61 4.84
C ASP A 78 -3.60 -9.69 3.89
N GLU A 79 -4.28 -8.56 3.67
CA GLU A 79 -5.43 -8.50 2.78
C GLU A 79 -5.03 -8.69 1.31
N LEU A 80 -3.92 -8.09 0.92
CA LEU A 80 -3.42 -8.20 -0.45
C LEU A 80 -3.06 -9.66 -0.78
N GLU A 81 -2.41 -10.34 0.14
CA GLU A 81 -2.00 -11.73 -0.06
C GLU A 81 -3.20 -12.68 -0.12
N VAL A 82 -4.28 -12.39 0.60
CA VAL A 82 -5.52 -13.15 0.48
C VAL A 82 -6.07 -13.05 -0.95
N GLN A 83 -6.08 -11.86 -1.53
CA GLN A 83 -6.56 -11.66 -2.89
C GLN A 83 -5.64 -12.29 -3.93
N LEU A 84 -4.33 -12.19 -3.76
CA LEU A 84 -3.38 -12.83 -4.66
C LEU A 84 -3.52 -14.36 -4.61
N THR A 85 -3.69 -14.91 -3.42
CA THR A 85 -3.90 -16.34 -3.26
C THR A 85 -5.16 -16.80 -3.98
N ALA A 86 -6.26 -16.09 -3.81
CA ALA A 86 -7.51 -16.42 -4.50
C ALA A 86 -7.36 -16.38 -6.02
N LEU A 87 -6.64 -15.39 -6.53
CA LEU A 87 -6.42 -15.26 -7.95
C LEU A 87 -5.61 -16.44 -8.51
N PHE A 88 -4.53 -16.82 -7.85
CA PHE A 88 -3.65 -17.88 -8.33
C PHE A 88 -4.20 -19.28 -8.05
N GLN A 89 -5.12 -19.44 -7.13
CA GLN A 89 -5.84 -20.70 -6.99
C GLN A 89 -6.59 -21.07 -8.27
N GLU A 90 -7.04 -20.08 -9.01
CA GLU A 90 -7.73 -20.30 -10.27
C GLU A 90 -6.82 -20.33 -11.48
N ARG A 91 -5.60 -19.85 -11.36
CA ARG A 91 -4.67 -19.71 -12.50
C ARG A 91 -3.48 -20.65 -12.43
N ASP A 92 -2.71 -20.58 -11.35
CA ASP A 92 -1.49 -21.36 -11.22
C ASP A 92 -1.10 -21.49 -9.74
N LEU A 93 -1.39 -22.64 -9.17
CA LEU A 93 -1.10 -22.90 -7.75
C LEU A 93 0.38 -22.81 -7.40
N SER A 94 1.25 -23.04 -8.36
CA SER A 94 2.71 -23.02 -8.10
C SER A 94 3.25 -21.62 -7.80
N ILE A 95 2.49 -20.58 -8.15
CA ILE A 95 2.90 -19.19 -7.91
C ILE A 95 2.60 -18.75 -6.48
N ILE A 96 1.63 -19.37 -5.82
CA ILE A 96 1.24 -18.99 -4.46
C ILE A 96 2.41 -19.12 -3.50
N GLY A 97 2.69 -18.06 -2.77
CA GLY A 97 3.82 -18.03 -1.82
C GLY A 97 5.10 -17.48 -2.39
N ASN A 98 5.18 -17.21 -3.69
CA ASN A 98 6.36 -16.61 -4.28
C ASN A 98 6.48 -15.13 -3.91
N ASP A 99 7.70 -14.62 -3.96
CA ASP A 99 7.94 -13.21 -3.71
C ASP A 99 7.26 -12.34 -4.77
N TYR A 100 6.83 -11.18 -4.38
CA TYR A 100 6.20 -10.23 -5.28
C TYR A 100 6.61 -8.79 -4.96
N LEU A 101 6.48 -7.91 -5.96
CA LEU A 101 6.74 -6.48 -5.80
C LEU A 101 5.56 -5.70 -6.32
N VAL A 102 5.11 -4.72 -5.56
CA VAL A 102 4.11 -3.76 -6.02
C VAL A 102 4.85 -2.57 -6.62
N LEU A 103 4.78 -2.43 -7.93
CA LEU A 103 5.66 -1.53 -8.66
C LEU A 103 5.06 -0.17 -8.97
N GLY A 104 3.75 -0.09 -9.08
CA GLY A 104 3.10 1.15 -9.46
C GLY A 104 1.60 0.98 -9.56
N THR A 105 0.97 1.92 -10.26
CA THR A 105 -0.47 1.90 -10.50
C THR A 105 -0.77 1.94 -11.98
N VAL A 106 -1.93 1.40 -12.34
CA VAL A 106 -2.49 1.53 -13.68
C VAL A 106 -3.71 2.43 -13.56
N GLU A 107 -4.02 3.21 -14.59
CA GLU A 107 -5.23 4.03 -14.56
C GLU A 107 -6.43 3.14 -14.30
N LEU A 108 -7.22 3.50 -13.30
CA LEU A 108 -8.34 2.67 -12.86
C LEU A 108 -9.33 2.40 -13.99
N LYS A 109 -9.56 3.38 -14.84
CA LYS A 109 -10.44 3.24 -16.00
C LYS A 109 -9.92 2.16 -16.96
N VAL A 110 -8.64 2.17 -17.24
CA VAL A 110 -8.01 1.18 -18.15
C VAL A 110 -8.08 -0.22 -17.55
N TRP A 111 -7.84 -0.33 -16.24
CA TRP A 111 -7.95 -1.61 -15.56
C TRP A 111 -9.39 -2.15 -15.63
N LYS A 112 -10.38 -1.29 -15.40
CA LYS A 112 -11.79 -1.68 -15.50
C LYS A 112 -12.14 -2.17 -16.90
N GLU A 113 -11.65 -1.49 -17.92
CA GLU A 113 -11.86 -1.90 -19.31
C GLU A 113 -11.21 -3.26 -19.59
N SER A 114 -10.08 -3.55 -18.98
CA SER A 114 -9.38 -4.82 -19.17
C SER A 114 -10.15 -6.02 -18.62
N LEU A 115 -11.08 -5.80 -17.72
CA LEU A 115 -11.91 -6.87 -17.17
C LEU A 115 -12.91 -7.39 -18.20
N SER A 116 -13.41 -6.53 -19.08
CA SER A 116 -14.33 -6.93 -20.14
C SER A 116 -13.64 -7.18 -21.46
N ARG A 117 -12.53 -6.47 -21.73
CA ARG A 117 -11.71 -6.67 -22.93
C ARG A 117 -10.29 -6.87 -22.48
N PRO A 118 -9.82 -8.10 -22.41
CA PRO A 118 -8.43 -8.35 -21.97
C PRO A 118 -7.45 -7.55 -22.81
N LYS A 119 -6.53 -6.86 -22.14
CA LYS A 119 -5.49 -6.07 -22.78
C LYS A 119 -4.15 -6.75 -22.60
N SER A 120 -3.26 -6.58 -23.57
CA SER A 120 -1.90 -7.10 -23.44
C SER A 120 -1.15 -6.33 -22.36
N ILE A 121 -0.06 -6.90 -21.85
CA ILE A 121 0.73 -6.23 -20.84
C ILE A 121 1.33 -4.94 -21.42
N VAL A 122 1.64 -4.91 -22.70
CA VAL A 122 2.17 -3.72 -23.36
C VAL A 122 1.14 -2.58 -23.33
N GLU A 123 -0.13 -2.89 -23.60
CA GLU A 123 -1.19 -1.89 -23.55
C GLU A 123 -1.41 -1.37 -22.14
N ILE A 124 -1.36 -2.25 -21.15
CA ILE A 124 -1.50 -1.87 -19.74
C ILE A 124 -0.37 -0.95 -19.31
N LEU A 125 0.87 -1.25 -19.73
CA LEU A 125 2.02 -0.43 -19.37
C LEU A 125 1.97 0.97 -19.98
N GLU A 126 1.24 1.17 -21.08
CA GLU A 126 1.05 2.52 -21.60
C GLU A 126 0.29 3.44 -20.63
N HIS A 127 -0.48 2.85 -19.72
CA HIS A 127 -1.28 3.56 -18.73
C HIS A 127 -0.82 3.31 -17.30
N ALA A 128 0.42 2.86 -17.14
CA ALA A 128 0.99 2.56 -15.85
C ALA A 128 2.00 3.63 -15.42
N ALA A 129 2.02 3.90 -14.13
CA ALA A 129 2.95 4.84 -13.51
C ALA A 129 3.67 4.17 -12.36
N ASP A 130 4.99 4.39 -12.27
CA ASP A 130 5.77 3.90 -11.15
C ASP A 130 5.37 4.66 -9.89
N PHE A 131 5.61 4.08 -8.74
CA PHE A 131 5.56 4.85 -7.51
C PHE A 131 6.76 5.79 -7.43
N LYS A 132 6.56 6.96 -6.84
CA LYS A 132 7.66 7.90 -6.62
C LYS A 132 8.62 7.37 -5.58
N GLU A 133 8.09 6.70 -4.57
CA GLU A 133 8.85 6.27 -3.44
C GLU A 133 8.15 5.13 -2.74
N HIS A 134 8.89 4.19 -2.19
CA HIS A 134 8.35 3.14 -1.32
C HIS A 134 8.66 3.51 0.12
N VAL A 135 7.62 3.57 0.95
CA VAL A 135 7.72 3.98 2.34
C VAL A 135 7.63 2.76 3.24
N THR A 136 8.51 2.66 4.21
CA THR A 136 8.46 1.58 5.19
C THR A 136 7.65 2.05 6.39
N ILE A 137 6.69 1.24 6.82
CA ILE A 137 5.90 1.52 8.01
C ILE A 137 6.52 0.80 9.19
N GLU A 138 6.90 1.57 10.21
CA GLU A 138 7.36 1.01 11.46
C GLU A 138 6.21 1.04 12.45
N TYR A 139 6.01 -0.06 13.16
CA TYR A 139 4.90 -0.17 14.09
C TYR A 139 5.42 -0.69 15.42
N PHE A 140 5.28 0.14 16.43
CA PHE A 140 5.70 -0.21 17.78
C PHE A 140 4.44 -0.21 18.65
N PRO A 141 3.83 -1.38 18.86
CA PRO A 141 2.62 -1.43 19.67
C PRO A 141 2.91 -0.96 21.09
N GLY A 142 2.05 -0.10 21.62
CA GLY A 142 2.15 0.33 22.99
C GLY A 142 1.90 -0.85 23.94
N GLY A 143 2.60 -0.84 25.06
CA GLY A 143 2.38 -1.88 26.06
C GLY A 143 1.19 -1.52 26.94
N TRP A 144 0.21 -2.39 27.00
CA TRP A 144 -0.87 -2.25 27.95
C TRP A 144 -0.51 -3.01 29.23
N TYR A 145 -1.08 -2.60 30.32
CA TYR A 145 -0.93 -3.37 31.55
C TYR A 145 -1.57 -4.75 31.38
N PRO A 146 -1.01 -5.81 32.00
CA PRO A 146 -1.66 -7.11 32.02
C PRO A 146 -3.08 -7.02 32.57
N LYS A 147 -3.96 -7.90 32.12
CA LYS A 147 -5.39 -7.85 32.48
C LYS A 147 -5.65 -7.88 34.00
N ASP A 148 -4.79 -8.54 34.74
CA ASP A 148 -4.91 -8.70 36.18
C ASP A 148 -4.13 -7.63 36.97
N PHE A 149 -3.50 -6.70 36.27
CA PHE A 149 -2.78 -5.61 36.91
C PHE A 149 -3.66 -4.38 37.05
N VAL A 150 -3.73 -3.83 38.22
CA VAL A 150 -4.50 -2.59 38.48
C VAL A 150 -3.54 -1.41 38.30
N PRO A 151 -3.68 -0.61 37.24
CA PRO A 151 -2.78 0.52 37.04
C PRO A 151 -3.04 1.61 38.07
N PRO A 152 -2.01 2.38 38.45
CA PRO A 152 -2.21 3.52 39.36
C PRO A 152 -3.12 4.55 38.68
N ILE A 153 -3.98 5.17 39.49
CA ILE A 153 -4.89 6.21 38.99
C ILE A 153 -4.05 7.43 38.63
N PRO A 154 -4.10 7.92 37.39
CA PRO A 154 -3.34 9.11 37.05
C PRO A 154 -3.88 10.34 37.76
N PRO A 155 -3.02 11.32 38.10
CA PRO A 155 -3.49 12.55 38.72
C PRO A 155 -4.48 13.26 37.81
N ARG A 156 -5.54 13.81 38.38
CA ARG A 156 -6.53 14.53 37.57
C ARG A 156 -5.85 15.72 36.91
N ARG A 157 -5.93 15.78 35.57
CA ARG A 157 -5.50 16.97 34.87
C ARG A 157 -6.36 18.14 35.30
N LYS A 158 -5.74 19.20 35.82
CA LYS A 158 -6.47 20.44 36.05
C LYS A 158 -6.92 20.94 34.68
N THR A 159 -8.22 20.90 34.44
CA THR A 159 -8.75 21.52 33.25
C THR A 159 -8.53 23.02 33.39
N ARG A 160 -7.76 23.61 32.47
CA ARG A 160 -7.71 25.06 32.40
C ARG A 160 -9.08 25.55 32.00
N ARG A 161 -9.77 26.23 32.95
CA ARG A 161 -10.98 26.93 32.60
C ARG A 161 -10.59 27.95 31.52
N LYS A 162 -11.21 27.83 30.35
CA LYS A 162 -11.10 28.90 29.37
C LYS A 162 -11.76 30.11 29.99
N LYS A 163 -10.99 31.16 30.28
CA LYS A 163 -11.58 32.44 30.61
C LYS A 163 -12.37 32.89 29.42
N LYS A 164 -13.65 33.14 29.61
CA LYS A 164 -14.48 33.81 28.62
C LYS A 164 -13.97 35.23 28.42
#